data_f3f28fff1afe0cc804365850dfef138e
#
_entry.id   f3f28fff1afe0cc804365850dfef138e
#
_cell.length_a   1.000
_cell.length_b   1.000
_cell.length_c   1.000
_cell.angle_alpha   90.00
_cell.angle_beta   90.00
_cell.angle_gamma   90.00
#
_symmetry.space_group_name_H-M   'P 1'
#
loop_
_entity.id
_entity.type
_entity.pdbx_description
1 polymer ?
#
loop_
_entity_poly.entity_id
_entity_poly.type
_entity_poly.pdbx_seq_one_letter_code
_entity_poly.pdbx_strand_id
1 'polypeptide(L)'
;MMKRSLHLCRATSPGRLVAAGTGLIAVTYGVVRYGYGLQLPALTSELGLSSALAGAIAAGSFAAYCAAALWAQRAMARRAPRAVVRVAAALAASGALLVGASWSAWSLAAGVLVAGSAAGAASPALVAAVASTVDARRAGRAQAVVNAGTGVGVALVGAATLAAPDAWRPVWFGAAAGALVTAAVVDRSARWPSGPEGSPPTDDAGPPGRQAGARPRGPFVRAGVAAAVAGVGSAAVWTFGRDLVTVTGGLPGRTSAALWCLLGVAAVLGALSGDAVRVLGLRRAWVVTVLATAAGTAALTLAPGSVLVVAVGGAVFGGAYTAMSGVLIAWGAALRPHAAGRATAALFVALTAGQAAGALVTGGLSDVVGPQAAFWVGAAALVAAAGIVPTAAPGLGGPSTTTAGGTGEGGYASSSGGTGRIGSPSGPSGSTSVRSSASGSTQRW
;
A
#
# COMPACT_ATOMS: atom_id res chain seq x y z
N MET A 1 36.63 -33.16 24.61
CA MET A 1 36.09 -33.10 23.22
C MET A 1 34.93 -32.09 23.21
N MET A 2 35.18 -30.85 22.86
CA MET A 2 34.17 -29.78 22.76
C MET A 2 33.55 -29.81 21.35
N LYS A 3 32.29 -30.26 21.24
CA LYS A 3 31.51 -30.16 19.99
C LYS A 3 31.17 -28.68 19.73
N ARG A 4 31.94 -28.01 18.87
CA ARG A 4 31.55 -26.72 18.29
C ARG A 4 30.33 -26.96 17.41
N SER A 5 29.14 -26.59 17.90
CA SER A 5 27.93 -26.47 17.06
C SER A 5 28.17 -25.34 16.05
N LEU A 6 28.45 -25.73 14.82
CA LEU A 6 28.42 -24.84 13.65
C LEU A 6 26.97 -24.41 13.43
N HIS A 7 26.51 -23.38 14.14
CA HIS A 7 25.36 -22.60 13.71
C HIS A 7 25.77 -21.92 12.41
N LEU A 8 25.40 -22.53 11.28
CA LEU A 8 25.39 -21.88 9.97
C LEU A 8 24.58 -20.58 10.13
N CYS A 9 25.26 -19.45 10.30
CA CYS A 9 24.66 -18.14 10.20
C CYS A 9 24.01 -18.05 8.82
N ARG A 10 22.70 -18.26 8.76
CA ARG A 10 21.91 -18.04 7.57
C ARG A 10 22.11 -16.61 7.14
N ALA A 11 22.88 -16.39 6.08
CA ALA A 11 23.12 -15.06 5.52
C ALA A 11 21.78 -14.48 5.08
N THR A 12 21.24 -13.59 5.92
CA THR A 12 20.03 -12.84 5.59
C THR A 12 20.40 -11.82 4.51
N SER A 13 19.82 -11.94 3.32
CA SER A 13 20.04 -11.00 2.23
C SER A 13 18.84 -10.04 2.14
N PRO A 14 19.01 -8.76 2.54
CA PRO A 14 17.94 -7.76 2.43
C PRO A 14 17.37 -7.67 1.02
N GLY A 15 18.21 -7.72 -0.02
CA GLY A 15 17.78 -7.69 -1.42
C GLY A 15 16.90 -8.89 -1.78
N ARG A 16 17.24 -10.09 -1.30
CA ARG A 16 16.45 -11.30 -1.53
C ARG A 16 15.10 -11.24 -0.83
N LEU A 17 15.04 -10.67 0.38
CA LEU A 17 13.78 -10.44 1.09
C LEU A 17 12.88 -9.46 0.32
N VAL A 18 13.44 -8.34 -0.15
CA VAL A 18 12.69 -7.33 -0.91
C VAL A 18 12.14 -7.94 -2.20
N ALA A 19 12.96 -8.66 -2.98
CA ALA A 19 12.52 -9.32 -4.20
C ALA A 19 11.42 -10.36 -3.94
N ALA A 20 11.59 -11.21 -2.92
CA ALA A 20 10.59 -12.21 -2.57
C ALA A 20 9.31 -11.58 -1.98
N GLY A 21 9.43 -10.51 -1.21
CA GLY A 21 8.30 -9.73 -0.71
C GLY A 21 7.52 -9.06 -1.84
N THR A 22 8.21 -8.50 -2.84
CA THR A 22 7.60 -8.00 -4.08
C THR A 22 6.84 -9.11 -4.80
N GLY A 23 7.44 -10.30 -4.94
CA GLY A 23 6.78 -11.46 -5.52
C GLY A 23 5.55 -11.90 -4.74
N LEU A 24 5.61 -11.92 -3.41
CA LEU A 24 4.46 -12.29 -2.57
C LEU A 24 3.32 -11.27 -2.69
N ILE A 25 3.62 -9.97 -2.73
CA ILE A 25 2.62 -8.93 -3.02
C ILE A 25 2.10 -9.05 -4.45
N ALA A 26 2.95 -9.35 -5.44
CA ALA A 26 2.53 -9.57 -6.81
C ALA A 26 1.48 -10.68 -6.89
N VAL A 27 1.71 -11.79 -6.21
CA VAL A 27 0.75 -12.90 -6.19
C VAL A 27 -0.51 -12.54 -5.41
N THR A 28 -0.39 -12.06 -4.16
CA THR A 28 -1.54 -11.90 -3.27
C THR A 28 -2.43 -10.70 -3.65
N TYR A 29 -1.84 -9.58 -4.08
CA TYR A 29 -2.58 -8.39 -4.51
C TYR A 29 -2.80 -8.38 -6.03
N GLY A 30 -1.74 -8.54 -6.82
CA GLY A 30 -1.83 -8.40 -8.26
C GLY A 30 -2.59 -9.53 -8.91
N VAL A 31 -2.19 -10.79 -8.64
CA VAL A 31 -2.80 -11.97 -9.27
C VAL A 31 -4.12 -12.33 -8.57
N VAL A 32 -4.07 -12.62 -7.27
CA VAL A 32 -5.20 -13.24 -6.57
C VAL A 32 -6.33 -12.25 -6.31
N ARG A 33 -6.00 -11.02 -5.90
CA ARG A 33 -7.02 -10.01 -5.57
C ARG A 33 -7.61 -9.34 -6.81
N TYR A 34 -6.77 -8.91 -7.76
CA TYR A 34 -7.21 -8.17 -8.94
C TYR A 34 -7.34 -9.02 -10.20
N GLY A 35 -6.76 -10.23 -10.20
CA GLY A 35 -6.89 -11.17 -11.31
C GLY A 35 -8.32 -11.64 -11.56
N TYR A 36 -9.17 -11.68 -10.53
CA TYR A 36 -10.59 -11.98 -10.68
C TYR A 36 -11.26 -11.04 -11.70
N GLY A 37 -11.16 -9.71 -11.50
CA GLY A 37 -11.74 -8.73 -12.42
C GLY A 37 -11.07 -8.75 -13.79
N LEU A 38 -9.75 -9.01 -13.87
CA LEU A 38 -9.06 -9.14 -15.14
C LEU A 38 -9.56 -10.34 -15.94
N GLN A 39 -9.91 -11.44 -15.29
CA GLN A 39 -10.39 -12.66 -15.95
C GLN A 39 -11.92 -12.76 -15.99
N LEU A 40 -12.63 -11.75 -15.49
CA LEU A 40 -14.09 -11.75 -15.40
C LEU A 40 -14.79 -12.10 -16.72
N PRO A 41 -14.39 -11.58 -17.90
CA PRO A 41 -15.05 -11.96 -19.16
C PRO A 41 -15.01 -13.48 -19.42
N ALA A 42 -13.89 -14.13 -19.18
CA ALA A 42 -13.76 -15.58 -19.35
C ALA A 42 -14.56 -16.36 -18.29
N LEU A 43 -14.54 -15.90 -17.04
CA LEU A 43 -15.30 -16.51 -15.95
C LEU A 43 -16.82 -16.37 -16.18
N THR A 44 -17.27 -15.21 -16.65
CA THR A 44 -18.68 -14.95 -16.97
C THR A 44 -19.17 -15.81 -18.11
N SER A 45 -18.37 -15.93 -19.18
CA SER A 45 -18.73 -16.75 -20.36
C SER A 45 -18.80 -18.24 -20.03
N GLU A 46 -17.94 -18.74 -19.14
CA GLU A 46 -17.88 -20.17 -18.81
C GLU A 46 -18.87 -20.57 -17.69
N LEU A 47 -19.03 -19.72 -16.66
CA LEU A 47 -19.81 -20.04 -15.47
C LEU A 47 -21.18 -19.34 -15.40
N GLY A 48 -21.54 -18.55 -16.42
CA GLY A 48 -22.84 -17.89 -16.52
C GLY A 48 -23.11 -16.84 -15.43
N LEU A 49 -22.10 -16.04 -15.07
CA LEU A 49 -22.24 -15.04 -14.01
C LEU A 49 -23.04 -13.82 -14.49
N SER A 50 -24.06 -13.39 -13.74
CA SER A 50 -24.63 -12.04 -13.90
C SER A 50 -23.68 -10.99 -13.31
N SER A 51 -23.82 -9.72 -13.72
CA SER A 51 -22.99 -8.64 -13.19
C SER A 51 -23.20 -8.46 -11.67
N ALA A 52 -24.45 -8.62 -11.20
CA ALA A 52 -24.75 -8.58 -9.75
C ALA A 52 -24.01 -9.69 -8.97
N LEU A 53 -24.04 -10.93 -9.49
CA LEU A 53 -23.34 -12.05 -8.86
C LEU A 53 -21.82 -11.86 -8.89
N ALA A 54 -21.27 -11.41 -10.01
CA ALA A 54 -19.86 -11.08 -10.14
C ALA A 54 -19.45 -9.98 -9.14
N GLY A 55 -20.26 -8.94 -9.00
CA GLY A 55 -20.08 -7.89 -7.99
C GLY A 55 -20.16 -8.39 -6.57
N ALA A 56 -21.09 -9.31 -6.27
CA ALA A 56 -21.23 -9.92 -4.95
C ALA A 56 -20.00 -10.78 -4.58
N ILE A 57 -19.47 -11.56 -5.52
CA ILE A 57 -18.23 -12.34 -5.34
C ILE A 57 -17.03 -11.41 -5.06
N ALA A 58 -16.88 -10.34 -5.84
CA ALA A 58 -15.82 -9.34 -5.63
C ALA A 58 -15.96 -8.67 -4.26
N ALA A 59 -17.17 -8.25 -3.89
CA ALA A 59 -17.47 -7.64 -2.60
C ALA A 59 -17.13 -8.58 -1.43
N GLY A 60 -17.50 -9.85 -1.54
CA GLY A 60 -17.13 -10.89 -0.59
C GLY A 60 -15.62 -11.04 -0.43
N SER A 61 -14.87 -11.01 -1.54
CA SER A 61 -13.40 -11.03 -1.53
C SER A 61 -12.81 -9.82 -0.80
N PHE A 62 -13.33 -8.62 -1.04
CA PHE A 62 -12.90 -7.40 -0.36
C PHE A 62 -13.26 -7.43 1.14
N ALA A 63 -14.44 -7.95 1.50
CA ALA A 63 -14.83 -8.15 2.90
C ALA A 63 -13.92 -9.18 3.61
N ALA A 64 -13.59 -10.29 2.93
CA ALA A 64 -12.66 -11.29 3.44
C ALA A 64 -11.25 -10.71 3.66
N TYR A 65 -10.79 -9.83 2.76
CA TYR A 65 -9.57 -9.06 2.98
C TYR A 65 -9.64 -8.22 4.26
N CYS A 66 -10.72 -7.47 4.49
CA CYS A 66 -10.89 -6.65 5.69
C CYS A 66 -10.86 -7.51 6.96
N ALA A 67 -11.56 -8.64 6.97
CA ALA A 67 -11.56 -9.58 8.08
C ALA A 67 -10.16 -10.15 8.37
N ALA A 68 -9.44 -10.56 7.31
CA ALA A 68 -8.09 -11.07 7.42
C ALA A 68 -7.08 -10.01 7.88
N ALA A 69 -7.21 -8.76 7.41
CA ALA A 69 -6.37 -7.65 7.85
C ALA A 69 -6.56 -7.32 9.33
N LEU A 70 -7.80 -7.31 9.81
CA LEU A 70 -8.12 -7.12 11.23
C LEU A 70 -7.63 -8.29 12.08
N TRP A 71 -7.79 -9.53 11.60
CA TRP A 71 -7.23 -10.71 12.25
C TRP A 71 -5.70 -10.64 12.31
N ALA A 72 -5.04 -10.31 11.20
CA ALA A 72 -3.58 -10.23 11.14
C ALA A 72 -3.02 -9.20 12.13
N GLN A 73 -3.65 -8.03 12.30
CA GLN A 73 -3.23 -7.05 13.30
C GLN A 73 -3.28 -7.61 14.73
N ARG A 74 -4.34 -8.36 15.07
CA ARG A 74 -4.46 -9.03 16.38
C ARG A 74 -3.46 -10.18 16.52
N ALA A 75 -3.26 -10.94 15.46
CA ALA A 75 -2.33 -12.06 15.44
C ALA A 75 -0.87 -11.61 15.56
N MET A 76 -0.49 -10.49 14.94
CA MET A 76 0.84 -9.88 15.05
C MET A 76 1.19 -9.47 16.49
N ALA A 77 0.20 -9.08 17.29
CA ALA A 77 0.40 -8.76 18.71
C ALA A 77 0.58 -10.01 19.60
N ARG A 78 0.14 -11.18 19.13
CA ARG A 78 0.12 -12.44 19.93
C ARG A 78 0.99 -13.56 19.37
N ARG A 79 1.34 -13.49 18.09
CA ARG A 79 2.05 -14.53 17.34
C ARG A 79 3.22 -13.92 16.58
N ALA A 80 4.23 -14.75 16.31
CA ALA A 80 5.34 -14.32 15.47
C ALA A 80 4.84 -13.92 14.06
N PRO A 81 5.31 -12.82 13.47
CA PRO A 81 5.00 -12.38 12.11
C PRO A 81 5.19 -13.47 11.05
N ARG A 82 6.14 -14.37 11.29
CA ARG A 82 6.42 -15.56 10.50
C ARG A 82 5.19 -16.46 10.30
N ALA A 83 4.41 -16.69 11.36
CA ALA A 83 3.19 -17.52 11.28
C ALA A 83 2.12 -16.83 10.40
N VAL A 84 2.01 -15.50 10.47
CA VAL A 84 1.06 -14.73 9.66
C VAL A 84 1.39 -14.80 8.17
N VAL A 85 2.69 -14.72 7.78
CA VAL A 85 3.12 -14.93 6.37
C VAL A 85 2.73 -16.31 5.87
N ARG A 86 2.92 -17.36 6.69
CA ARG A 86 2.57 -18.74 6.32
C ARG A 86 1.06 -18.91 6.14
N VAL A 87 0.27 -18.31 7.01
CA VAL A 87 -1.20 -18.30 6.87
C VAL A 87 -1.62 -17.55 5.62
N ALA A 88 -1.02 -16.39 5.32
CA ALA A 88 -1.29 -15.66 4.08
C ALA A 88 -0.98 -16.50 2.84
N ALA A 89 0.15 -17.20 2.83
CA ALA A 89 0.52 -18.09 1.73
C ALA A 89 -0.44 -19.28 1.59
N ALA A 90 -0.86 -19.88 2.70
CA ALA A 90 -1.82 -20.98 2.70
C ALA A 90 -3.19 -20.53 2.15
N LEU A 91 -3.69 -19.36 2.58
CA LEU A 91 -4.92 -18.76 2.07
C LEU A 91 -4.82 -18.43 0.57
N ALA A 92 -3.70 -17.83 0.13
CA ALA A 92 -3.50 -17.56 -1.28
C ALA A 92 -3.46 -18.85 -2.11
N ALA A 93 -2.71 -19.83 -1.67
CA ALA A 93 -2.54 -21.09 -2.40
C ALA A 93 -3.84 -21.91 -2.43
N SER A 94 -4.48 -22.15 -1.29
CA SER A 94 -5.74 -22.90 -1.23
C SER A 94 -6.86 -22.22 -1.98
N GLY A 95 -7.01 -20.89 -1.82
CA GLY A 95 -8.01 -20.13 -2.54
C GLY A 95 -7.76 -20.13 -4.05
N ALA A 96 -6.51 -19.96 -4.49
CA ALA A 96 -6.15 -20.04 -5.91
C ALA A 96 -6.40 -21.43 -6.50
N LEU A 97 -6.08 -22.51 -5.77
CA LEU A 97 -6.41 -23.87 -6.19
C LEU A 97 -7.91 -24.08 -6.34
N LEU A 98 -8.72 -23.57 -5.37
CA LEU A 98 -10.17 -23.65 -5.45
C LEU A 98 -10.72 -22.87 -6.65
N VAL A 99 -10.19 -21.68 -6.95
CA VAL A 99 -10.59 -20.93 -8.15
C VAL A 99 -10.21 -21.72 -9.41
N GLY A 100 -8.97 -22.16 -9.53
CA GLY A 100 -8.50 -22.92 -10.72
C GLY A 100 -9.28 -24.22 -10.96
N ALA A 101 -9.78 -24.86 -9.89
CA ALA A 101 -10.59 -26.07 -9.94
C ALA A 101 -12.11 -25.80 -9.97
N SER A 102 -12.57 -24.55 -10.01
CA SER A 102 -13.99 -24.22 -9.93
C SER A 102 -14.78 -24.71 -11.16
N TRP A 103 -16.01 -25.19 -10.93
CA TRP A 103 -16.96 -25.68 -11.96
C TRP A 103 -18.34 -25.02 -11.86
N SER A 104 -18.53 -24.12 -10.90
CA SER A 104 -19.77 -23.39 -10.69
C SER A 104 -19.49 -22.03 -10.09
N ALA A 105 -20.45 -21.12 -10.15
CA ALA A 105 -20.39 -19.81 -9.53
C ALA A 105 -20.11 -19.89 -8.02
N TRP A 106 -20.68 -20.89 -7.32
CA TRP A 106 -20.50 -21.08 -5.88
C TRP A 106 -19.09 -21.57 -5.52
N SER A 107 -18.54 -22.53 -6.27
CA SER A 107 -17.17 -23.00 -6.05
C SER A 107 -16.16 -21.89 -6.37
N LEU A 108 -16.41 -21.09 -7.43
CA LEU A 108 -15.63 -19.89 -7.74
C LEU A 108 -15.70 -18.90 -6.59
N ALA A 109 -16.91 -18.58 -6.09
CA ALA A 109 -17.10 -17.64 -4.97
C ALA A 109 -16.30 -18.07 -3.75
N ALA A 110 -16.40 -19.33 -3.33
CA ALA A 110 -15.63 -19.85 -2.21
C ALA A 110 -14.13 -19.67 -2.40
N GLY A 111 -13.60 -20.02 -3.60
CA GLY A 111 -12.20 -19.85 -3.94
C GLY A 111 -11.75 -18.38 -3.90
N VAL A 112 -12.53 -17.48 -4.51
CA VAL A 112 -12.24 -16.03 -4.57
C VAL A 112 -12.26 -15.38 -3.18
N LEU A 113 -13.18 -15.77 -2.29
CA LEU A 113 -13.23 -15.28 -0.92
C LEU A 113 -11.99 -15.71 -0.12
N VAL A 114 -11.63 -17.00 -0.20
CA VAL A 114 -10.45 -17.52 0.50
C VAL A 114 -9.19 -16.87 -0.04
N ALA A 115 -9.03 -16.81 -1.36
CA ALA A 115 -7.88 -16.19 -2.02
C ALA A 115 -7.75 -14.71 -1.69
N GLY A 116 -8.86 -13.94 -1.73
CA GLY A 116 -8.90 -12.51 -1.44
C GLY A 116 -8.49 -12.15 -0.01
N SER A 117 -8.71 -13.04 0.95
CA SER A 117 -8.29 -12.85 2.34
C SER A 117 -6.77 -12.82 2.52
N ALA A 118 -6.02 -13.48 1.63
CA ALA A 118 -4.56 -13.62 1.73
C ALA A 118 -3.83 -12.27 1.73
N ALA A 119 -4.26 -11.34 0.89
CA ALA A 119 -3.65 -10.02 0.79
C ALA A 119 -3.75 -9.22 2.11
N GLY A 120 -4.88 -9.34 2.82
CA GLY A 120 -5.09 -8.71 4.12
C GLY A 120 -4.11 -9.19 5.19
N ALA A 121 -3.74 -10.47 5.15
CA ALA A 121 -2.77 -11.05 6.08
C ALA A 121 -1.31 -10.81 5.65
N ALA A 122 -1.00 -10.81 4.34
CA ALA A 122 0.36 -10.71 3.82
C ALA A 122 1.02 -9.36 4.13
N SER A 123 0.29 -8.25 3.92
CA SER A 123 0.86 -6.90 3.99
C SER A 123 1.46 -6.55 5.36
N PRO A 124 0.74 -6.67 6.50
CA PRO A 124 1.31 -6.31 7.80
C PRO A 124 2.51 -7.19 8.18
N ALA A 125 2.48 -8.47 7.81
CA ALA A 125 3.58 -9.39 8.10
C ALA A 125 4.85 -9.07 7.29
N LEU A 126 4.70 -8.62 6.02
CA LEU A 126 5.82 -8.17 5.20
C LEU A 126 6.41 -6.86 5.71
N VAL A 127 5.58 -5.91 6.17
CA VAL A 127 6.05 -4.68 6.82
C VAL A 127 6.96 -5.02 8.00
N ALA A 128 6.55 -5.96 8.86
CA ALA A 128 7.36 -6.41 9.99
C ALA A 128 8.66 -7.10 9.54
N ALA A 129 8.61 -7.95 8.50
CA ALA A 129 9.79 -8.62 7.95
C ALA A 129 10.81 -7.63 7.37
N VAL A 130 10.34 -6.59 6.65
CA VAL A 130 11.21 -5.54 6.12
C VAL A 130 11.82 -4.73 7.26
N ALA A 131 11.01 -4.30 8.24
CA ALA A 131 11.48 -3.50 9.38
C ALA A 131 12.55 -4.22 10.22
N SER A 132 12.46 -5.55 10.36
CA SER A 132 13.43 -6.34 11.14
C SER A 132 14.69 -6.73 10.37
N THR A 133 14.69 -6.62 9.03
CA THR A 133 15.78 -7.16 8.19
C THR A 133 16.54 -6.07 7.43
N VAL A 134 15.87 -4.97 7.08
CA VAL A 134 16.42 -3.87 6.29
C VAL A 134 16.73 -2.69 7.20
N ASP A 135 17.87 -2.02 6.95
CA ASP A 135 18.26 -0.84 7.73
C ASP A 135 17.17 0.24 7.70
N ALA A 136 16.93 0.90 8.85
CA ALA A 136 15.87 1.90 9.02
C ALA A 136 15.88 3.00 7.93
N ARG A 137 17.08 3.45 7.50
CA ARG A 137 17.23 4.45 6.43
C ARG A 137 16.73 3.98 5.06
N ARG A 138 16.72 2.66 4.81
CA ARG A 138 16.33 2.04 3.54
C ARG A 138 14.96 1.36 3.62
N ALA A 139 14.41 1.16 4.82
CA ALA A 139 13.16 0.42 5.03
C ALA A 139 11.97 1.01 4.27
N GLY A 140 11.82 2.34 4.24
CA GLY A 140 10.76 3.01 3.50
C GLY A 140 10.84 2.75 1.99
N ARG A 141 12.05 2.82 1.40
CA ARG A 141 12.26 2.52 -0.02
C ARG A 141 12.03 1.04 -0.32
N ALA A 142 12.50 0.15 0.56
CA ALA A 142 12.26 -1.29 0.43
C ALA A 142 10.76 -1.62 0.44
N GLN A 143 10.00 -0.99 1.34
CA GLN A 143 8.55 -1.16 1.41
C GLN A 143 7.83 -0.63 0.15
N ALA A 144 8.28 0.49 -0.42
CA ALA A 144 7.74 1.01 -1.68
C ALA A 144 7.96 0.02 -2.83
N VAL A 145 9.16 -0.58 -2.93
CA VAL A 145 9.46 -1.62 -3.93
C VAL A 145 8.60 -2.86 -3.71
N VAL A 146 8.43 -3.32 -2.46
CA VAL A 146 7.56 -4.46 -2.13
C VAL A 146 6.12 -4.15 -2.57
N ASN A 147 5.60 -2.97 -2.31
CA ASN A 147 4.23 -2.58 -2.66
C ASN A 147 4.03 -2.43 -4.19
N ALA A 148 5.08 -2.05 -4.94
CA ALA A 148 5.05 -2.03 -6.41
C ALA A 148 4.76 -3.42 -7.02
N GLY A 149 4.96 -4.49 -6.24
CA GLY A 149 4.56 -5.85 -6.59
C GLY A 149 3.11 -5.97 -7.04
N THR A 150 2.20 -5.13 -6.53
CA THR A 150 0.80 -5.12 -6.98
C THR A 150 0.70 -4.89 -8.50
N GLY A 151 1.36 -3.84 -9.01
CA GLY A 151 1.38 -3.55 -10.45
C GLY A 151 2.07 -4.65 -11.25
N VAL A 152 3.18 -5.20 -10.73
CA VAL A 152 3.87 -6.33 -11.34
C VAL A 152 2.93 -7.53 -11.49
N GLY A 153 2.16 -7.87 -10.45
CA GLY A 153 1.21 -8.99 -10.49
C GLY A 153 0.09 -8.76 -11.49
N VAL A 154 -0.47 -7.56 -11.56
CA VAL A 154 -1.50 -7.21 -12.56
C VAL A 154 -0.93 -7.33 -13.98
N ALA A 155 0.28 -6.84 -14.21
CA ALA A 155 0.95 -6.98 -15.51
C ALA A 155 1.21 -8.44 -15.88
N LEU A 156 1.63 -9.28 -14.91
CA LEU A 156 1.86 -10.71 -15.13
C LEU A 156 0.58 -11.47 -15.49
N VAL A 157 -0.56 -11.20 -14.80
CA VAL A 157 -1.85 -11.82 -15.17
C VAL A 157 -2.30 -11.32 -16.53
N GLY A 158 -2.12 -10.03 -16.82
CA GLY A 158 -2.40 -9.47 -18.15
C GLY A 158 -1.59 -10.16 -19.22
N ALA A 159 -0.28 -10.37 -19.01
CA ALA A 159 0.60 -11.07 -19.95
C ALA A 159 0.20 -12.54 -20.13
N ALA A 160 -0.13 -13.25 -19.06
CA ALA A 160 -0.60 -14.62 -19.11
C ALA A 160 -1.92 -14.72 -19.91
N THR A 161 -2.87 -13.81 -19.68
CA THR A 161 -4.12 -13.73 -20.41
C THR A 161 -3.90 -13.32 -21.89
N LEU A 162 -2.91 -12.47 -22.18
CA LEU A 162 -2.53 -12.11 -23.55
C LEU A 162 -2.01 -13.33 -24.31
N ALA A 163 -1.19 -14.15 -23.65
CA ALA A 163 -0.65 -15.37 -24.25
C ALA A 163 -1.73 -16.44 -24.50
N ALA A 164 -2.66 -16.61 -23.56
CA ALA A 164 -3.73 -17.62 -23.62
C ALA A 164 -5.03 -17.03 -23.04
N PRO A 165 -5.84 -16.31 -23.85
CA PRO A 165 -7.02 -15.57 -23.39
C PRO A 165 -8.08 -16.42 -22.67
N ASP A 166 -8.24 -17.67 -23.09
CA ASP A 166 -9.26 -18.60 -22.58
C ASP A 166 -8.76 -19.52 -21.48
N ALA A 167 -7.43 -19.55 -21.26
CA ALA A 167 -6.78 -20.45 -20.29
C ALA A 167 -6.62 -19.77 -18.92
N TRP A 168 -7.72 -19.39 -18.28
CA TRP A 168 -7.69 -18.71 -16.99
C TRP A 168 -7.25 -19.64 -15.82
N ARG A 169 -7.61 -20.93 -15.85
CA ARG A 169 -7.27 -21.91 -14.79
C ARG A 169 -5.77 -22.06 -14.51
N PRO A 170 -4.89 -22.22 -15.51
CA PRO A 170 -3.45 -22.32 -15.30
C PRO A 170 -2.85 -21.12 -14.57
N VAL A 171 -3.40 -19.91 -14.76
CA VAL A 171 -2.96 -18.70 -14.06
C VAL A 171 -3.17 -18.84 -12.55
N TRP A 172 -4.30 -19.41 -12.12
CA TRP A 172 -4.60 -19.64 -10.72
C TRP A 172 -3.75 -20.74 -10.10
N PHE A 173 -3.50 -21.84 -10.82
CA PHE A 173 -2.56 -22.87 -10.36
C PHE A 173 -1.13 -22.32 -10.25
N GLY A 174 -0.71 -21.49 -11.21
CA GLY A 174 0.57 -20.78 -11.14
C GLY A 174 0.63 -19.79 -9.95
N ALA A 175 -0.47 -19.12 -9.65
CA ALA A 175 -0.58 -18.23 -8.48
C ALA A 175 -0.43 -19.02 -7.17
N ALA A 176 -1.04 -20.21 -7.06
CA ALA A 176 -0.91 -21.06 -5.89
C ALA A 176 0.56 -21.47 -5.66
N ALA A 177 1.23 -21.93 -6.69
CA ALA A 177 2.66 -22.28 -6.62
C ALA A 177 3.52 -21.05 -6.28
N GLY A 178 3.26 -19.92 -6.94
CA GLY A 178 3.96 -18.66 -6.72
C GLY A 178 3.81 -18.15 -5.29
N ALA A 179 2.63 -18.27 -4.68
CA ALA A 179 2.39 -17.89 -3.28
C ALA A 179 3.26 -18.71 -2.31
N LEU A 180 3.30 -20.02 -2.50
CA LEU A 180 4.10 -20.92 -1.66
C LEU A 180 5.61 -20.68 -1.82
N VAL A 181 6.08 -20.52 -3.06
CA VAL A 181 7.51 -20.29 -3.36
C VAL A 181 7.96 -18.95 -2.80
N THR A 182 7.24 -17.87 -3.09
CA THR A 182 7.63 -16.52 -2.64
C THR A 182 7.57 -16.41 -1.12
N ALA A 183 6.55 -16.96 -0.46
CA ALA A 183 6.47 -17.01 0.99
C ALA A 183 7.59 -17.85 1.62
N ALA A 184 7.96 -18.99 1.02
CA ALA A 184 9.08 -19.78 1.49
C ALA A 184 10.41 -19.04 1.38
N VAL A 185 10.61 -18.22 0.33
CA VAL A 185 11.80 -17.38 0.18
C VAL A 185 11.77 -16.23 1.20
N VAL A 186 10.62 -15.59 1.42
CA VAL A 186 10.44 -14.57 2.49
C VAL A 186 10.77 -15.19 3.85
N ASP A 187 10.21 -16.37 4.15
CA ASP A 187 10.42 -17.09 5.42
C ASP A 187 11.89 -17.37 5.70
N ARG A 188 12.67 -17.70 4.65
CA ARG A 188 14.09 -17.99 4.74
C ARG A 188 14.99 -16.75 4.75
N SER A 189 14.53 -15.63 4.22
CA SER A 189 15.33 -14.40 4.03
C SER A 189 15.11 -13.36 5.12
N ALA A 190 13.98 -13.38 5.82
CA ALA A 190 13.66 -12.45 6.89
C ALA A 190 14.36 -12.83 8.21
N ARG A 191 14.73 -11.80 8.97
CA ARG A 191 15.10 -11.94 10.40
C ARG A 191 13.81 -11.86 11.21
N TRP A 192 13.32 -12.99 11.65
CA TRP A 192 12.13 -13.02 12.47
C TRP A 192 12.46 -12.71 13.93
N PRO A 193 11.76 -11.80 14.61
CA PRO A 193 11.92 -11.58 16.03
C PRO A 193 11.66 -12.87 16.80
N SER A 194 12.58 -13.25 17.69
CA SER A 194 12.47 -14.46 18.51
C SER A 194 11.64 -14.13 19.75
N GLY A 195 10.35 -14.47 19.75
CA GLY A 195 9.47 -14.37 20.93
C GLY A 195 8.83 -12.99 21.19
N PRO A 196 8.05 -12.87 22.28
CA PRO A 196 7.43 -11.61 22.69
C PRO A 196 8.40 -10.49 23.05
N GLU A 197 9.64 -10.84 23.39
CA GLU A 197 10.72 -9.90 23.74
C GLU A 197 11.35 -9.19 22.53
N GLY A 198 11.06 -9.63 21.30
CA GLY A 198 11.59 -9.06 20.06
C GLY A 198 10.71 -7.99 19.41
N SER A 199 9.65 -7.54 20.03
CA SER A 199 9.03 -6.28 19.65
C SER A 199 10.06 -5.19 19.93
N PRO A 200 10.40 -4.29 18.94
CA PRO A 200 11.13 -3.09 19.30
C PRO A 200 10.39 -2.49 20.49
N PRO A 201 11.13 -1.98 21.49
CA PRO A 201 10.47 -1.26 22.58
C PRO A 201 9.52 -0.29 21.89
N THR A 202 8.24 -0.49 22.04
CA THR A 202 7.32 0.59 21.83
C THR A 202 7.70 1.54 22.93
N ASP A 203 8.44 2.62 22.59
CA ASP A 203 8.67 3.76 23.49
C ASP A 203 7.33 4.36 23.98
N ASP A 204 6.23 3.67 23.74
CA ASP A 204 4.88 3.93 24.21
C ASP A 204 4.59 3.42 25.64
N ALA A 205 5.55 2.75 26.29
CA ALA A 205 5.52 2.55 27.73
C ALA A 205 6.15 3.76 28.44
N GLY A 206 5.69 4.95 28.11
CA GLY A 206 5.81 6.11 28.99
C GLY A 206 5.12 5.77 30.33
N PRO A 207 5.60 6.31 31.45
CA PRO A 207 5.08 5.99 32.77
C PRO A 207 3.54 6.11 32.77
N PRO A 208 2.83 5.18 33.44
CA PRO A 208 1.38 5.23 33.53
C PRO A 208 0.97 6.53 34.24
N GLY A 209 0.65 7.58 33.50
CA GLY A 209 0.30 8.87 34.10
C GLY A 209 0.19 10.04 33.14
N ARG A 210 0.85 10.03 31.99
CA ARG A 210 0.57 11.03 30.96
C ARG A 210 -0.42 10.44 29.94
N GLN A 211 -1.69 10.62 30.22
CA GLN A 211 -2.74 10.55 29.20
C GLN A 211 -2.31 11.51 28.09
N ALA A 212 -1.76 10.97 27.01
CA ALA A 212 -1.63 11.72 25.77
C ALA A 212 -3.03 12.22 25.44
N GLY A 213 -3.24 13.53 25.55
CA GLY A 213 -4.54 14.16 25.38
C GLY A 213 -5.25 13.56 24.18
N ALA A 214 -6.49 13.13 24.34
CA ALA A 214 -7.26 12.41 23.34
C ALA A 214 -7.21 13.21 22.03
N ARG A 215 -6.35 12.77 21.10
CA ARG A 215 -6.24 13.43 19.79
C ARG A 215 -7.60 13.45 19.13
N PRO A 216 -8.01 14.55 18.51
CA PRO A 216 -9.32 14.69 17.89
C PRO A 216 -9.58 13.48 16.96
N ARG A 217 -10.68 12.77 17.19
CA ARG A 217 -11.08 11.63 16.34
C ARG A 217 -11.50 12.09 14.93
N GLY A 218 -11.98 13.34 14.80
CA GLY A 218 -12.52 13.91 13.57
C GLY A 218 -11.60 13.80 12.35
N PRO A 219 -10.31 14.22 12.40
CA PRO A 219 -9.43 14.14 11.24
C PRO A 219 -9.16 12.71 10.76
N PHE A 220 -9.11 11.74 11.68
CA PHE A 220 -8.92 10.34 11.32
C PHE A 220 -10.18 9.72 10.70
N VAL A 221 -11.36 10.03 11.24
CA VAL A 221 -12.65 9.62 10.65
C VAL A 221 -12.79 10.21 9.24
N ARG A 222 -12.45 11.50 9.06
CA ARG A 222 -12.44 12.15 7.74
C ARG A 222 -11.57 11.42 6.74
N ALA A 223 -10.34 11.03 7.12
CA ALA A 223 -9.44 10.23 6.27
C ALA A 223 -10.04 8.85 5.95
N GLY A 224 -10.68 8.21 6.92
CA GLY A 224 -11.37 6.94 6.73
C GLY A 224 -12.54 7.06 5.75
N VAL A 225 -13.37 8.11 5.86
CA VAL A 225 -14.45 8.37 4.91
C VAL A 225 -13.92 8.65 3.51
N ALA A 226 -12.87 9.48 3.37
CA ALA A 226 -12.22 9.74 2.10
C ALA A 226 -11.71 8.46 1.44
N ALA A 227 -11.06 7.59 2.23
CA ALA A 227 -10.59 6.29 1.76
C ALA A 227 -11.75 5.38 1.32
N ALA A 228 -12.82 5.30 2.11
CA ALA A 228 -13.99 4.45 1.80
C ALA A 228 -14.69 4.94 0.50
N VAL A 229 -14.92 6.24 0.34
CA VAL A 229 -15.56 6.79 -0.86
C VAL A 229 -14.67 6.60 -2.10
N ALA A 230 -13.35 6.79 -1.97
CA ALA A 230 -12.40 6.47 -3.04
C ALA A 230 -12.40 4.96 -3.37
N GLY A 231 -12.59 4.11 -2.36
CA GLY A 231 -12.78 2.67 -2.53
C GLY A 231 -14.01 2.36 -3.37
N VAL A 232 -15.17 2.95 -3.04
CA VAL A 232 -16.42 2.77 -3.80
C VAL A 232 -16.18 3.07 -5.28
N GLY A 233 -15.58 4.21 -5.61
CA GLY A 233 -15.39 4.61 -7.00
C GLY A 233 -14.37 3.76 -7.76
N SER A 234 -13.29 3.34 -7.10
CA SER A 234 -12.25 2.54 -7.77
C SER A 234 -12.64 1.08 -8.01
N ALA A 235 -13.67 0.56 -7.33
CA ALA A 235 -14.11 -0.82 -7.48
C ALA A 235 -14.59 -1.16 -8.90
N ALA A 236 -15.23 -0.20 -9.59
CA ALA A 236 -15.72 -0.38 -10.95
C ALA A 236 -14.63 -0.88 -11.91
N VAL A 237 -13.49 -0.17 -11.97
CA VAL A 237 -12.39 -0.53 -12.88
C VAL A 237 -11.70 -1.81 -12.44
N TRP A 238 -11.43 -1.99 -11.14
CA TRP A 238 -10.76 -3.20 -10.65
C TRP A 238 -11.58 -4.48 -10.84
N THR A 239 -12.90 -4.40 -10.78
CA THR A 239 -13.79 -5.57 -10.88
C THR A 239 -14.31 -5.77 -12.31
N PHE A 240 -14.80 -4.72 -12.93
CA PHE A 240 -15.52 -4.81 -14.20
C PHE A 240 -14.83 -4.10 -15.37
N GLY A 241 -13.68 -3.47 -15.15
CA GLY A 241 -13.06 -2.64 -16.18
C GLY A 241 -12.72 -3.39 -17.46
N ARG A 242 -12.18 -4.62 -17.36
CA ARG A 242 -11.91 -5.43 -18.56
C ARG A 242 -13.21 -5.91 -19.20
N ASP A 243 -14.21 -6.26 -18.42
CA ASP A 243 -15.52 -6.66 -18.92
C ASP A 243 -16.18 -5.52 -19.70
N LEU A 244 -16.14 -4.29 -19.19
CA LEU A 244 -16.63 -3.10 -19.89
C LEU A 244 -16.01 -2.94 -21.29
N VAL A 245 -14.68 -3.02 -21.38
CA VAL A 245 -13.99 -2.79 -22.66
C VAL A 245 -14.12 -3.97 -23.64
N THR A 246 -14.33 -5.21 -23.15
CA THR A 246 -14.55 -6.39 -24.00
C THR A 246 -16.00 -6.53 -24.42
N VAL A 247 -16.94 -6.46 -23.48
CA VAL A 247 -18.37 -6.72 -23.77
C VAL A 247 -19.03 -5.46 -24.35
N THR A 248 -18.90 -4.31 -23.68
CA THR A 248 -19.53 -3.06 -24.17
C THR A 248 -18.70 -2.40 -25.27
N GLY A 249 -17.37 -2.39 -25.12
CA GLY A 249 -16.46 -1.78 -26.09
C GLY A 249 -16.15 -2.66 -27.30
N GLY A 250 -16.44 -3.95 -27.27
CA GLY A 250 -16.17 -4.89 -28.37
C GLY A 250 -14.68 -5.14 -28.61
N LEU A 251 -13.79 -4.79 -27.69
CA LEU A 251 -12.36 -5.00 -27.88
C LEU A 251 -12.00 -6.49 -27.80
N PRO A 252 -11.15 -7.00 -28.73
CA PRO A 252 -10.69 -8.38 -28.69
C PRO A 252 -10.02 -8.72 -27.35
N GLY A 253 -10.20 -9.96 -26.89
CA GLY A 253 -9.65 -10.45 -25.61
C GLY A 253 -8.14 -10.23 -25.45
N ARG A 254 -7.35 -10.41 -26.53
CA ARG A 254 -5.91 -10.12 -26.52
C ARG A 254 -5.61 -8.64 -26.39
N THR A 255 -6.31 -7.79 -27.11
CA THR A 255 -6.14 -6.33 -27.02
C THR A 255 -6.45 -5.84 -25.61
N SER A 256 -7.59 -6.26 -25.03
CA SER A 256 -7.94 -5.89 -23.67
C SER A 256 -6.92 -6.39 -22.65
N ALA A 257 -6.38 -7.59 -22.81
CA ALA A 257 -5.34 -8.12 -21.94
C ALA A 257 -4.03 -7.29 -22.01
N ALA A 258 -3.62 -6.88 -23.23
CA ALA A 258 -2.45 -5.99 -23.40
C ALA A 258 -2.66 -4.63 -22.71
N LEU A 259 -3.86 -4.08 -22.77
CA LEU A 259 -4.23 -2.84 -22.09
C LEU A 259 -4.17 -2.98 -20.56
N TRP A 260 -4.53 -4.16 -20.02
CA TRP A 260 -4.37 -4.44 -18.60
C TRP A 260 -2.91 -4.67 -18.20
N CYS A 261 -2.05 -5.20 -19.09
CA CYS A 261 -0.61 -5.19 -18.86
C CYS A 261 -0.09 -3.77 -18.71
N LEU A 262 -0.51 -2.86 -19.60
CA LEU A 262 -0.13 -1.44 -19.54
C LEU A 262 -0.60 -0.78 -18.23
N LEU A 263 -1.85 -1.03 -17.82
CA LEU A 263 -2.38 -0.57 -16.53
C LEU A 263 -1.50 -1.04 -15.37
N GLY A 264 -1.12 -2.32 -15.36
CA GLY A 264 -0.25 -2.91 -14.33
C GLY A 264 1.15 -2.29 -14.32
N VAL A 265 1.76 -2.08 -15.48
CA VAL A 265 3.06 -1.40 -15.62
C VAL A 265 2.96 0.04 -15.11
N ALA A 266 1.92 0.78 -15.48
CA ALA A 266 1.68 2.13 -15.01
C ALA A 266 1.47 2.18 -13.48
N ALA A 267 0.84 1.17 -12.90
CA ALA A 267 0.65 1.06 -11.46
C ALA A 267 1.99 0.95 -10.69
N VAL A 268 3.05 0.39 -11.31
CA VAL A 268 4.40 0.39 -10.72
C VAL A 268 4.93 1.81 -10.54
N LEU A 269 4.61 2.73 -11.46
CA LEU A 269 5.01 4.14 -11.38
C LEU A 269 4.37 4.84 -10.17
N GLY A 270 3.25 4.34 -9.67
CA GLY A 270 2.62 4.81 -8.44
C GLY A 270 3.50 4.65 -7.18
N ALA A 271 4.56 3.83 -7.23
CA ALA A 271 5.57 3.75 -6.18
C ALA A 271 6.30 5.08 -5.95
N LEU A 272 6.26 6.01 -6.93
CA LEU A 272 6.80 7.38 -6.82
C LEU A 272 5.91 8.33 -6.00
N SER A 273 4.82 7.84 -5.42
CA SER A 273 3.86 8.62 -4.63
C SER A 273 4.48 9.40 -3.46
N GLY A 274 5.55 8.87 -2.86
CA GLY A 274 6.30 9.57 -1.80
C GLY A 274 6.91 10.88 -2.28
N ASP A 275 7.39 10.93 -3.51
CA ASP A 275 7.93 12.14 -4.13
C ASP A 275 6.80 13.14 -4.45
N ALA A 276 5.65 12.66 -4.89
CA ALA A 276 4.47 13.51 -5.13
C ALA A 276 4.02 14.22 -3.84
N VAL A 277 3.96 13.52 -2.71
CA VAL A 277 3.61 14.13 -1.41
C VAL A 277 4.65 15.17 -0.98
N ARG A 278 5.94 14.91 -1.21
CA ARG A 278 7.02 15.83 -0.88
C ARG A 278 6.97 17.13 -1.69
N VAL A 279 6.65 17.02 -3.00
CA VAL A 279 6.63 18.16 -3.92
C VAL A 279 5.31 18.95 -3.82
N LEU A 280 4.17 18.27 -3.82
CA LEU A 280 2.85 18.89 -3.89
C LEU A 280 2.25 19.20 -2.51
N GLY A 281 2.77 18.57 -1.45
CA GLY A 281 2.12 18.51 -0.15
C GLY A 281 0.96 17.54 -0.14
N LEU A 282 0.58 17.08 1.07
CA LEU A 282 -0.38 15.99 1.26
C LEU A 282 -1.77 16.28 0.65
N ARG A 283 -2.27 17.52 0.82
CA ARG A 283 -3.60 17.92 0.33
C ARG A 283 -3.69 17.89 -1.19
N ARG A 284 -2.72 18.52 -1.87
CA ARG A 284 -2.71 18.56 -3.35
C ARG A 284 -2.44 17.18 -3.93
N ALA A 285 -1.52 16.41 -3.34
CA ALA A 285 -1.24 15.04 -3.76
C ALA A 285 -2.50 14.17 -3.69
N TRP A 286 -3.31 14.28 -2.62
CA TRP A 286 -4.60 13.59 -2.51
C TRP A 286 -5.54 13.97 -3.63
N VAL A 287 -5.81 15.25 -3.81
CA VAL A 287 -6.75 15.75 -4.85
C VAL A 287 -6.31 15.31 -6.25
N VAL A 288 -5.04 15.53 -6.59
CA VAL A 288 -4.51 15.20 -7.92
C VAL A 288 -4.60 13.70 -8.21
N THR A 289 -4.19 12.84 -7.26
CA THR A 289 -4.21 11.39 -7.48
C THR A 289 -5.62 10.83 -7.56
N VAL A 290 -6.56 11.33 -6.74
CA VAL A 290 -7.96 10.88 -6.77
C VAL A 290 -8.67 11.36 -8.04
N LEU A 291 -8.49 12.64 -8.43
CA LEU A 291 -9.07 13.16 -9.69
C LEU A 291 -8.47 12.49 -10.93
N ALA A 292 -7.16 12.18 -10.93
CA ALA A 292 -6.56 11.42 -12.01
C ALA A 292 -7.14 9.98 -12.09
N THR A 293 -7.41 9.35 -10.92
CA THR A 293 -8.12 8.05 -10.88
C THR A 293 -9.54 8.17 -11.45
N ALA A 294 -10.27 9.24 -11.11
CA ALA A 294 -11.60 9.53 -11.66
C ALA A 294 -11.54 9.75 -13.18
N ALA A 295 -10.56 10.53 -13.65
CA ALA A 295 -10.37 10.78 -15.09
C ALA A 295 -10.07 9.49 -15.87
N GLY A 296 -9.22 8.61 -15.31
CA GLY A 296 -8.97 7.28 -15.89
C GLY A 296 -10.24 6.44 -15.98
N THR A 297 -11.06 6.41 -14.91
CA THR A 297 -12.36 5.73 -14.90
C THR A 297 -13.31 6.31 -15.95
N ALA A 298 -13.42 7.64 -16.02
CA ALA A 298 -14.27 8.33 -16.99
C ALA A 298 -13.83 8.05 -18.44
N ALA A 299 -12.51 8.01 -18.71
CA ALA A 299 -11.99 7.71 -20.04
C ALA A 299 -12.42 6.32 -20.52
N LEU A 300 -12.31 5.28 -19.66
CA LEU A 300 -12.78 3.94 -19.99
C LEU A 300 -14.29 3.91 -20.29
N THR A 301 -15.05 4.75 -19.59
CA THR A 301 -16.51 4.81 -19.73
C THR A 301 -16.96 5.54 -21.01
N LEU A 302 -16.24 6.63 -21.36
CA LEU A 302 -16.57 7.46 -22.52
C LEU A 302 -16.38 6.74 -23.85
N ALA A 303 -15.31 5.97 -23.98
CA ALA A 303 -14.99 5.30 -25.24
C ALA A 303 -14.37 3.91 -24.98
N PRO A 304 -15.16 2.95 -24.46
CA PRO A 304 -14.66 1.63 -24.09
C PRO A 304 -14.14 0.82 -25.28
N GLY A 305 -14.58 1.13 -26.53
CA GLY A 305 -14.10 0.51 -27.77
C GLY A 305 -12.87 1.18 -28.39
N SER A 306 -12.41 2.31 -27.87
CA SER A 306 -11.22 2.99 -28.39
C SER A 306 -9.95 2.50 -27.69
N VAL A 307 -9.09 1.78 -28.42
CA VAL A 307 -7.82 1.24 -27.90
C VAL A 307 -6.96 2.35 -27.29
N LEU A 308 -6.87 3.53 -27.95
CA LEU A 308 -6.04 4.64 -27.46
C LEU A 308 -6.61 5.22 -26.15
N VAL A 309 -7.92 5.46 -26.10
CA VAL A 309 -8.56 6.04 -24.90
C VAL A 309 -8.47 5.08 -23.73
N VAL A 310 -8.69 3.78 -23.96
CA VAL A 310 -8.56 2.75 -22.94
C VAL A 310 -7.09 2.59 -22.48
N ALA A 311 -6.13 2.68 -23.40
CA ALA A 311 -4.70 2.63 -23.07
C ALA A 311 -4.30 3.79 -22.13
N VAL A 312 -4.65 5.02 -22.52
CA VAL A 312 -4.33 6.21 -21.73
C VAL A 312 -5.11 6.21 -20.42
N GLY A 313 -6.43 5.98 -20.46
CA GLY A 313 -7.29 5.95 -19.28
C GLY A 313 -6.89 4.86 -18.30
N GLY A 314 -6.58 3.66 -18.77
CA GLY A 314 -6.08 2.54 -17.96
C GLY A 314 -4.72 2.83 -17.34
N ALA A 315 -3.78 3.40 -18.08
CA ALA A 315 -2.46 3.79 -17.56
C ALA A 315 -2.60 4.89 -16.48
N VAL A 316 -3.40 5.91 -16.73
CA VAL A 316 -3.70 6.98 -15.76
C VAL A 316 -4.34 6.38 -14.51
N PHE A 317 -5.36 5.53 -14.66
CA PHE A 317 -6.01 4.87 -13.54
C PHE A 317 -5.02 4.05 -12.70
N GLY A 318 -4.23 3.17 -13.34
CA GLY A 318 -3.28 2.30 -12.64
C GLY A 318 -2.23 3.08 -11.84
N GLY A 319 -1.60 4.06 -12.47
CA GLY A 319 -0.59 4.91 -11.83
C GLY A 319 -1.19 5.78 -10.72
N ALA A 320 -2.30 6.44 -10.99
CA ALA A 320 -2.96 7.34 -10.05
C ALA A 320 -3.55 6.60 -8.83
N TYR A 321 -4.18 5.45 -9.03
CA TYR A 321 -4.72 4.64 -7.93
C TYR A 321 -3.61 4.16 -6.98
N THR A 322 -2.49 3.71 -7.55
CA THR A 322 -1.36 3.27 -6.72
C THR A 322 -0.73 4.46 -5.99
N ALA A 323 -0.60 5.60 -6.65
CA ALA A 323 -0.12 6.84 -6.02
C ALA A 323 -1.08 7.31 -4.91
N MET A 324 -2.40 7.28 -5.13
CA MET A 324 -3.42 7.58 -4.12
C MET A 324 -3.27 6.69 -2.89
N SER A 325 -3.02 5.39 -3.09
CA SER A 325 -2.76 4.45 -1.99
C SER A 325 -1.52 4.86 -1.18
N GLY A 326 -0.45 5.32 -1.85
CA GLY A 326 0.74 5.87 -1.20
C GLY A 326 0.46 7.17 -0.43
N VAL A 327 -0.40 8.04 -0.96
CA VAL A 327 -0.85 9.26 -0.26
C VAL A 327 -1.64 8.91 1.01
N LEU A 328 -2.48 7.86 0.99
CA LEU A 328 -3.17 7.37 2.20
C LEU A 328 -2.19 6.88 3.28
N ILE A 329 -1.10 6.22 2.89
CA ILE A 329 -0.03 5.83 3.84
C ILE A 329 0.55 7.07 4.51
N ALA A 330 0.92 8.09 3.73
CA ALA A 330 1.45 9.34 4.24
C ALA A 330 0.44 10.08 5.13
N TRP A 331 -0.84 10.08 4.75
CA TRP A 331 -1.92 10.70 5.53
C TRP A 331 -2.11 10.00 6.89
N GLY A 332 -2.14 8.67 6.91
CA GLY A 332 -2.20 7.87 8.14
C GLY A 332 -1.03 8.14 9.08
N ALA A 333 0.20 8.19 8.53
CA ALA A 333 1.41 8.51 9.28
C ALA A 333 1.40 9.94 9.85
N ALA A 334 0.94 10.92 9.07
CA ALA A 334 0.81 12.31 9.54
C ALA A 334 -0.20 12.47 10.68
N LEU A 335 -1.33 11.73 10.62
CA LEU A 335 -2.36 11.78 11.66
C LEU A 335 -1.93 11.08 12.95
N ARG A 336 -1.18 9.99 12.86
CA ARG A 336 -0.74 9.17 14.01
C ARG A 336 0.71 8.72 13.86
N PRO A 337 1.71 9.62 14.05
CA PRO A 337 3.13 9.30 13.86
C PRO A 337 3.62 8.13 14.70
N HIS A 338 3.19 8.05 15.99
CA HIS A 338 3.57 6.97 16.90
C HIS A 338 2.84 5.63 16.65
N ALA A 339 1.82 5.63 15.77
CA ALA A 339 1.05 4.44 15.42
C ALA A 339 0.79 4.38 13.91
N ALA A 340 1.75 4.85 13.09
CA ALA A 340 1.62 4.98 11.64
C ALA A 340 1.16 3.70 10.94
N GLY A 341 1.74 2.56 11.31
CA GLY A 341 1.36 1.26 10.74
C GLY A 341 -0.11 0.89 11.01
N ARG A 342 -0.59 1.09 12.24
CA ARG A 342 -2.00 0.84 12.60
C ARG A 342 -2.95 1.81 11.91
N ALA A 343 -2.56 3.08 11.81
CA ALA A 343 -3.35 4.10 11.12
C ALA A 343 -3.48 3.78 9.63
N THR A 344 -2.37 3.48 8.97
CA THR A 344 -2.34 3.05 7.56
C THR A 344 -3.23 1.83 7.33
N ALA A 345 -3.07 0.78 8.15
CA ALA A 345 -3.87 -0.44 8.01
C ALA A 345 -5.37 -0.16 8.16
N ALA A 346 -5.78 0.72 9.07
CA ALA A 346 -7.18 1.11 9.22
C ALA A 346 -7.72 1.87 8.00
N LEU A 347 -6.91 2.76 7.39
CA LEU A 347 -7.30 3.46 6.16
C LEU A 347 -7.40 2.50 4.96
N PHE A 348 -6.53 1.50 4.87
CA PHE A 348 -6.64 0.46 3.83
C PHE A 348 -7.85 -0.45 4.04
N VAL A 349 -8.22 -0.75 5.28
CA VAL A 349 -9.49 -1.46 5.58
C VAL A 349 -10.67 -0.60 5.16
N ALA A 350 -10.67 0.70 5.43
CA ALA A 350 -11.72 1.62 4.99
C ALA A 350 -11.81 1.68 3.45
N LEU A 351 -10.67 1.83 2.76
CA LEU A 351 -10.59 1.81 1.29
C LEU A 351 -11.20 0.51 0.72
N THR A 352 -10.81 -0.64 1.29
CA THR A 352 -11.26 -1.94 0.80
C THR A 352 -12.72 -2.23 1.16
N ALA A 353 -13.20 -1.77 2.32
CA ALA A 353 -14.62 -1.82 2.65
C ALA A 353 -15.45 -0.97 1.67
N GLY A 354 -14.91 0.18 1.25
CA GLY A 354 -15.49 0.97 0.17
C GLY A 354 -15.50 0.20 -1.17
N GLN A 355 -14.42 -0.52 -1.50
CA GLN A 355 -14.39 -1.36 -2.70
C GLN A 355 -15.44 -2.48 -2.64
N ALA A 356 -15.68 -3.08 -1.47
CA ALA A 356 -16.75 -4.08 -1.32
C ALA A 356 -18.12 -3.47 -1.64
N ALA A 357 -18.44 -2.31 -1.06
CA ALA A 357 -19.68 -1.61 -1.36
C ALA A 357 -19.77 -1.20 -2.84
N GLY A 358 -18.68 -0.67 -3.40
CA GLY A 358 -18.61 -0.26 -4.79
C GLY A 358 -18.78 -1.40 -5.78
N ALA A 359 -18.24 -2.58 -5.49
CA ALA A 359 -18.42 -3.76 -6.35
C ALA A 359 -19.87 -4.24 -6.38
N LEU A 360 -20.57 -4.24 -5.23
CA LEU A 360 -22.00 -4.53 -5.16
C LEU A 360 -22.83 -3.53 -5.95
N VAL A 361 -22.56 -2.23 -5.74
CA VAL A 361 -23.28 -1.14 -6.42
C VAL A 361 -23.06 -1.21 -7.93
N THR A 362 -21.80 -1.36 -8.37
CA THR A 362 -21.46 -1.42 -9.79
C THR A 362 -22.10 -2.64 -10.45
N GLY A 363 -22.01 -3.83 -9.80
CA GLY A 363 -22.62 -5.06 -10.35
C GLY A 363 -24.13 -4.97 -10.45
N GLY A 364 -24.81 -4.53 -9.38
CA GLY A 364 -26.27 -4.39 -9.37
C GLY A 364 -26.78 -3.32 -10.36
N LEU A 365 -26.10 -2.17 -10.44
CA LEU A 365 -26.47 -1.13 -11.39
C LEU A 365 -26.19 -1.57 -12.83
N SER A 366 -25.15 -2.34 -13.10
CA SER A 366 -24.85 -2.83 -14.44
C SER A 366 -25.97 -3.70 -15.01
N ASP A 367 -26.63 -4.49 -14.18
CA ASP A 367 -27.78 -5.32 -14.59
C ASP A 367 -29.05 -4.49 -14.84
N VAL A 368 -29.23 -3.33 -14.18
CA VAL A 368 -30.46 -2.53 -14.23
C VAL A 368 -30.37 -1.38 -15.24
N VAL A 369 -29.27 -0.61 -15.23
CA VAL A 369 -29.13 0.62 -16.02
C VAL A 369 -27.95 0.55 -17.00
N GLY A 370 -27.27 -0.59 -17.04
CA GLY A 370 -26.12 -0.84 -17.92
C GLY A 370 -24.77 -0.47 -17.31
N PRO A 371 -23.70 -1.11 -17.81
CA PRO A 371 -22.37 -1.00 -17.23
C PRO A 371 -21.78 0.41 -17.31
N GLN A 372 -22.01 1.16 -18.37
CA GLN A 372 -21.50 2.54 -18.50
C GLN A 372 -22.08 3.48 -17.43
N ALA A 373 -23.39 3.40 -17.14
CA ALA A 373 -24.01 4.19 -16.10
C ALA A 373 -23.43 3.86 -14.71
N ALA A 374 -23.20 2.58 -14.43
CA ALA A 374 -22.56 2.12 -13.19
C ALA A 374 -21.15 2.68 -13.03
N PHE A 375 -20.36 2.75 -14.10
CA PHE A 375 -19.01 3.33 -14.08
C PHE A 375 -19.01 4.84 -13.84
N TRP A 376 -20.00 5.57 -14.38
CA TRP A 376 -20.16 7.00 -14.09
C TRP A 376 -20.44 7.26 -12.61
N VAL A 377 -21.22 6.40 -11.95
CA VAL A 377 -21.39 6.46 -10.48
C VAL A 377 -20.06 6.27 -9.75
N GLY A 378 -19.23 5.33 -10.23
CA GLY A 378 -17.87 5.14 -9.71
C GLY A 378 -16.98 6.38 -9.88
N ALA A 379 -16.98 6.99 -11.07
CA ALA A 379 -16.23 8.21 -11.33
C ALA A 379 -16.71 9.39 -10.46
N ALA A 380 -18.03 9.55 -10.29
CA ALA A 380 -18.61 10.56 -9.40
C ALA A 380 -18.20 10.35 -7.93
N ALA A 381 -18.17 9.11 -7.45
CA ALA A 381 -17.68 8.79 -6.11
C ALA A 381 -16.21 9.19 -5.92
N LEU A 382 -15.34 8.97 -6.91
CA LEU A 382 -13.95 9.43 -6.88
C LEU A 382 -13.86 10.96 -6.83
N VAL A 383 -14.66 11.67 -7.63
CA VAL A 383 -14.72 13.15 -7.56
C VAL A 383 -15.16 13.61 -6.18
N ALA A 384 -16.18 12.99 -5.59
CA ALA A 384 -16.62 13.27 -4.23
C ALA A 384 -15.52 13.02 -3.19
N ALA A 385 -14.75 11.91 -3.32
CA ALA A 385 -13.62 11.60 -2.46
C ALA A 385 -12.51 12.65 -2.54
N ALA A 386 -12.26 13.24 -3.72
CA ALA A 386 -11.28 14.31 -3.89
C ALA A 386 -11.64 15.57 -3.09
N GLY A 387 -12.92 15.83 -2.86
CA GLY A 387 -13.41 16.93 -2.00
C GLY A 387 -13.17 16.69 -0.50
N ILE A 388 -12.95 15.45 -0.06
CA ILE A 388 -12.66 15.11 1.35
C ILE A 388 -11.16 15.20 1.58
N VAL A 389 -10.66 16.44 1.73
CA VAL A 389 -9.21 16.71 1.78
C VAL A 389 -8.62 16.61 3.19
N PRO A 390 -7.31 16.33 3.32
CA PRO A 390 -6.58 16.48 4.57
C PRO A 390 -6.72 17.90 5.13
N THR A 391 -7.13 18.02 6.40
CA THR A 391 -7.09 19.27 7.13
C THR A 391 -5.67 19.55 7.60
N ALA A 392 -5.24 20.80 7.62
CA ALA A 392 -3.95 21.19 8.16
C ALA A 392 -3.84 20.69 9.61
N ALA A 393 -2.77 19.94 9.92
CA ALA A 393 -2.49 19.59 11.30
C ALA A 393 -2.23 20.91 12.08
N PRO A 394 -2.90 21.14 13.21
CA PRO A 394 -2.55 22.29 14.05
C PRO A 394 -1.11 22.06 14.56
N GLY A 395 -0.14 22.82 14.05
CA GLY A 395 1.26 22.76 14.49
C GLY A 395 2.35 22.77 13.41
N LEU A 396 2.01 22.74 12.11
CA LEU A 396 2.97 22.99 11.02
C LEU A 396 2.65 24.33 10.32
N GLY A 397 2.30 25.35 11.10
CA GLY A 397 2.28 26.75 10.69
C GLY A 397 3.72 27.23 10.51
N GLY A 398 3.95 27.91 9.40
CA GLY A 398 5.23 28.36 8.88
C GLY A 398 6.12 29.15 9.84
N PRO A 399 7.31 29.58 9.38
CA PRO A 399 8.26 30.29 10.23
C PRO A 399 7.56 31.50 10.85
N SER A 400 7.56 31.54 12.18
CA SER A 400 7.15 32.72 12.95
C SER A 400 8.02 33.88 12.47
N THR A 401 7.48 34.72 11.62
CA THR A 401 8.02 36.05 11.41
C THR A 401 7.85 36.78 12.76
N THR A 402 8.88 36.74 13.56
CA THR A 402 9.05 37.62 14.69
C THR A 402 9.22 39.02 14.09
N THR A 403 8.15 39.77 14.02
CA THR A 403 8.17 41.20 13.78
C THR A 403 8.90 41.83 14.95
N ALA A 404 10.18 42.17 14.74
CA ALA A 404 10.87 43.14 15.54
C ALA A 404 10.25 44.50 15.21
N GLY A 405 9.47 45.05 16.13
CA GLY A 405 8.90 46.37 16.00
C GLY A 405 8.52 46.89 17.35
N GLY A 406 9.19 47.92 17.77
CA GLY A 406 8.71 48.70 18.90
C GLY A 406 9.80 49.35 19.75
N THR A 407 10.37 50.40 19.24
CA THR A 407 11.00 51.50 19.98
C THR A 407 10.12 52.00 21.15
N GLY A 408 10.74 52.23 22.30
CA GLY A 408 10.05 52.89 23.43
C GLY A 408 11.02 53.26 24.54
N GLU A 409 11.33 54.54 24.61
CA GLU A 409 12.20 55.26 25.54
C GLU A 409 11.83 55.14 27.01
N GLY A 410 12.84 55.33 27.86
CA GLY A 410 12.72 56.19 29.02
C GLY A 410 12.64 55.51 30.39
N GLY A 411 13.63 55.79 31.26
CA GLY A 411 13.42 55.68 32.69
C GLY A 411 14.69 55.39 33.52
N TYR A 412 15.40 56.42 33.89
CA TYR A 412 16.48 56.42 34.93
C TYR A 412 15.97 55.90 36.27
N ALA A 413 16.79 55.13 36.98
CA ALA A 413 17.06 55.36 38.43
C ALA A 413 18.23 54.50 38.92
N SER A 414 19.14 55.19 39.57
CA SER A 414 20.35 54.78 40.26
C SER A 414 20.09 54.04 41.57
N SER A 415 20.99 53.16 41.99
CA SER A 415 21.75 53.17 43.25
C SER A 415 22.46 51.85 43.48
N SER A 416 23.77 51.91 43.49
CA SER A 416 24.74 51.77 44.60
C SER A 416 24.85 50.43 45.26
N GLY A 417 26.08 49.86 45.19
CA GLY A 417 26.85 49.48 46.38
C GLY A 417 27.30 48.06 46.48
N GLY A 418 28.64 47.85 46.54
CA GLY A 418 29.22 46.75 47.29
C GLY A 418 30.14 45.81 46.53
N THR A 419 31.37 46.14 46.28
CA THR A 419 32.70 45.73 46.80
C THR A 419 32.92 44.23 47.14
N GLY A 420 33.98 43.68 46.57
CA GLY A 420 34.74 42.54 47.11
C GLY A 420 35.30 41.63 46.04
N ARG A 421 36.38 41.86 45.50
CA ARG A 421 37.83 41.54 45.63
C ARG A 421 38.23 40.08 45.46
N ILE A 422 39.07 39.85 44.43
CA ILE A 422 40.39 39.21 44.41
C ILE A 422 40.42 37.68 44.19
N GLY A 423 41.15 37.24 43.13
CA GLY A 423 41.83 35.97 43.08
C GLY A 423 42.08 35.40 41.66
N SER A 424 43.10 35.94 40.95
CA SER A 424 43.89 35.18 39.99
C SER A 424 45.16 34.73 40.74
N PRO A 425 46.01 33.78 40.30
CA PRO A 425 46.53 33.60 38.95
C PRO A 425 46.97 32.16 38.55
N SER A 426 47.54 32.12 37.37
CA SER A 426 48.63 31.26 36.87
C SER A 426 48.31 29.96 36.14
N GLY A 427 48.71 29.99 34.85
CA GLY A 427 49.01 28.83 34.03
C GLY A 427 50.40 28.20 34.42
N PRO A 428 51.07 27.39 33.58
CA PRO A 428 51.28 27.51 32.11
C PRO A 428 51.39 26.20 31.30
N SER A 429 51.44 26.39 29.96
CA SER A 429 52.28 25.76 28.93
C SER A 429 52.45 24.25 28.77
N GLY A 430 52.30 23.79 27.54
CA GLY A 430 52.82 22.52 27.04
C GLY A 430 52.49 22.27 25.57
N SER A 431 53.32 22.86 24.69
CA SER A 431 53.43 22.57 23.25
C SER A 431 53.88 21.13 22.99
N THR A 432 53.42 20.50 21.94
CA THR A 432 54.31 19.88 20.95
C THR A 432 53.54 19.49 19.67
N SER A 433 54.05 19.97 18.58
CA SER A 433 53.87 19.61 17.19
C SER A 433 54.39 18.20 16.89
N VAL A 434 53.94 17.58 15.80
CA VAL A 434 54.70 17.00 14.71
C VAL A 434 53.79 16.33 13.68
N ARG A 435 53.71 16.90 12.48
CA ARG A 435 53.94 16.43 11.09
C ARG A 435 53.35 15.06 10.67
N SER A 436 52.47 15.14 9.65
CA SER A 436 52.68 14.86 8.22
C SER A 436 52.99 13.41 7.82
N SER A 437 52.15 12.82 7.02
CA SER A 437 52.59 12.40 5.67
C SER A 437 51.41 11.92 4.82
N ALA A 438 51.42 12.31 3.60
CA ALA A 438 50.52 11.96 2.51
C ALA A 438 50.94 10.62 1.86
N SER A 439 49.98 9.91 1.29
CA SER A 439 50.04 9.12 0.04
C SER A 439 48.64 8.57 -0.15
N GLY A 440 47.89 8.77 -1.17
CA GLY A 440 48.12 8.71 -2.58
C GLY A 440 47.93 7.28 -3.07
N SER A 441 46.69 6.87 -3.49
CA SER A 441 46.57 5.99 -4.67
C SER A 441 45.11 5.92 -5.15
N THR A 442 44.89 6.39 -6.33
CA THR A 442 43.88 6.09 -7.33
C THR A 442 43.74 4.60 -7.56
N GLN A 443 42.48 4.09 -7.66
CA GLN A 443 42.11 3.19 -8.76
C GLN A 443 40.59 3.10 -8.91
N ARG A 444 40.19 3.36 -10.12
CA ARG A 444 39.01 3.04 -10.90
C ARG A 444 38.62 1.53 -10.74
N TRP A 445 37.40 1.22 -10.66
CA TRP A 445 36.47 0.55 -11.60
C TRP A 445 35.05 0.72 -11.09
#